data_1592f47bb51a54c8d9959c9b0e047bcc
#
_entry.id   1592f47bb51a54c8d9959c9b0e047bcc
#
_cell.length_a   1.000
_cell.length_b   1.000
_cell.length_c   1.000
_cell.angle_alpha   90.00
_cell.angle_beta   90.00
_cell.angle_gamma   90.00
#
_symmetry.space_group_name_H-M   'P 1'
#
loop_
_entity.id
_entity.type
_entity.pdbx_description
1 polymer ?
#
loop_
_entity_poly.entity_id
_entity_poly.type
_entity_poly.pdbx_seq_one_letter_code
_entity_poly.pdbx_strand_id
1 'polypeptide(L)'
;MKKFVNFIFAILAVLLMNASFSGTAEAARVAVVPIQINDALIERAADFNGYYWDIMIEKFKYPDYELMDDEKVAAVIPDEGLTSFDQATLTAICDKVDAEIVVAMRLDEIKETPLMFRREATLATFMKGEFASYNRITGNYFHNKMYNKGEIEEVLTLRTDWQQQTFASELKRYINRTIEDKEKKKKSK
;
A
#
# COMPACT_ATOMS: atom_id res chain seq x y z
N MET A 1 -31.39 -53.08 10.25
CA MET A 1 -31.50 -52.04 9.21
C MET A 1 -31.47 -50.61 9.80
N LYS A 2 -32.23 -50.24 10.82
CA LYS A 2 -32.26 -48.85 11.37
C LYS A 2 -30.88 -48.35 11.86
N LYS A 3 -30.02 -49.19 12.44
CA LYS A 3 -28.68 -48.78 12.91
C LYS A 3 -27.70 -48.46 11.76
N PHE A 4 -27.86 -49.12 10.61
CA PHE A 4 -27.00 -48.94 9.44
C PHE A 4 -27.35 -47.61 8.72
N VAL A 5 -28.63 -47.27 8.68
CA VAL A 5 -29.12 -46.03 8.09
C VAL A 5 -28.63 -44.80 8.90
N ASN A 6 -28.66 -44.89 10.25
CA ASN A 6 -28.16 -43.82 11.11
C ASN A 6 -26.64 -43.61 10.99
N PHE A 7 -25.88 -44.70 10.74
CA PHE A 7 -24.43 -44.60 10.52
C PHE A 7 -24.08 -43.93 9.19
N ILE A 8 -24.84 -44.19 8.13
CA ILE A 8 -24.69 -43.54 6.82
C ILE A 8 -25.03 -42.05 6.93
N PHE A 9 -26.10 -41.68 7.65
CA PHE A 9 -26.46 -40.29 7.90
C PHE A 9 -25.39 -39.54 8.69
N ALA A 10 -24.76 -40.18 9.68
CA ALA A 10 -23.68 -39.56 10.45
C ALA A 10 -22.42 -39.29 9.57
N ILE A 11 -22.06 -40.24 8.70
CA ILE A 11 -20.93 -40.04 7.76
C ILE A 11 -21.24 -38.96 6.73
N LEU A 12 -22.47 -38.89 6.22
CA LEU A 12 -22.89 -37.87 5.27
C LEU A 12 -22.90 -36.48 5.90
N ALA A 13 -23.32 -36.34 7.18
CA ALA A 13 -23.29 -35.09 7.93
C ALA A 13 -21.85 -34.61 8.18
N VAL A 14 -20.91 -35.53 8.50
CA VAL A 14 -19.49 -35.17 8.66
C VAL A 14 -18.86 -34.75 7.34
N LEU A 15 -19.20 -35.39 6.22
CA LEU A 15 -18.73 -35.04 4.90
C LEU A 15 -19.28 -33.66 4.46
N LEU A 16 -20.55 -33.38 4.75
CA LEU A 16 -21.16 -32.08 4.47
C LEU A 16 -20.58 -30.94 5.34
N MET A 17 -20.25 -31.23 6.61
CA MET A 17 -19.56 -30.24 7.47
C MET A 17 -18.13 -29.95 6.98
N ASN A 18 -17.39 -30.94 6.48
CA ASN A 18 -16.06 -30.72 5.92
C ASN A 18 -16.09 -29.99 4.56
N ALA A 19 -17.14 -30.19 3.74
CA ALA A 19 -17.31 -29.47 2.48
C ALA A 19 -17.66 -27.98 2.69
N SER A 20 -18.23 -27.63 3.83
CA SER A 20 -18.54 -26.24 4.19
C SER A 20 -17.30 -25.46 4.72
N PHE A 21 -16.19 -26.15 5.03
CA PHE A 21 -14.94 -25.52 5.51
C PHE A 21 -13.88 -25.35 4.43
N SER A 22 -14.12 -25.75 3.20
CA SER A 22 -13.31 -25.32 2.05
C SER A 22 -13.81 -23.96 1.55
N GLY A 23 -13.92 -22.98 2.44
CA GLY A 23 -13.97 -21.58 2.07
C GLY A 23 -12.64 -21.30 1.37
N THR A 24 -12.63 -21.18 0.06
CA THR A 24 -11.56 -20.49 -0.64
C THR A 24 -11.44 -19.16 0.08
N ALA A 25 -10.32 -18.96 0.80
CA ALA A 25 -10.05 -17.66 1.39
C ALA A 25 -10.11 -16.65 0.23
N GLU A 26 -11.18 -15.84 0.21
CA GLU A 26 -11.34 -14.81 -0.79
C GLU A 26 -10.16 -13.85 -0.64
N ALA A 27 -9.53 -13.47 -1.76
CA ALA A 27 -8.42 -12.54 -1.74
C ALA A 27 -8.86 -11.23 -1.09
N ALA A 28 -8.06 -10.69 -0.17
CA ALA A 28 -8.38 -9.41 0.45
C ALA A 28 -8.31 -8.28 -0.59
N ARG A 29 -9.41 -7.54 -0.75
CA ARG A 29 -9.50 -6.44 -1.72
C ARG A 29 -8.76 -5.22 -1.21
N VAL A 30 -7.86 -4.70 -2.05
CA VAL A 30 -6.99 -3.58 -1.72
C VAL A 30 -7.32 -2.37 -2.59
N ALA A 31 -7.75 -1.29 -1.97
CA ALA A 31 -7.94 -0.01 -2.62
C ALA A 31 -6.65 0.82 -2.49
N VAL A 32 -6.05 1.11 -3.63
CA VAL A 32 -4.89 2.01 -3.72
C VAL A 32 -5.39 3.37 -4.19
N VAL A 33 -5.33 4.35 -3.30
CA VAL A 33 -5.70 5.72 -3.63
C VAL A 33 -4.66 6.30 -4.58
N PRO A 34 -5.07 6.95 -5.69
CA PRO A 34 -4.14 7.65 -6.56
C PRO A 34 -3.26 8.61 -5.77
N ILE A 35 -1.96 8.66 -6.10
CA ILE A 35 -1.04 9.55 -5.39
C ILE A 35 -1.49 10.99 -5.55
N GLN A 36 -1.57 11.70 -4.44
CA GLN A 36 -1.81 13.12 -4.45
C GLN A 36 -0.49 13.86 -4.66
N ILE A 37 -0.36 14.54 -5.78
CA ILE A 37 0.83 15.28 -6.17
C ILE A 37 0.39 16.72 -6.46
N ASN A 38 1.08 17.69 -5.87
CA ASN A 38 0.85 19.10 -6.18
C ASN A 38 1.20 19.36 -7.65
N ASP A 39 0.38 20.14 -8.37
CA ASP A 39 0.54 20.45 -9.80
C ASP A 39 1.97 20.92 -10.14
N ALA A 40 2.58 21.70 -9.26
CA ALA A 40 3.96 22.17 -9.43
C ALA A 40 5.02 21.05 -9.40
N LEU A 41 4.66 19.85 -8.97
CA LEU A 41 5.56 18.69 -8.84
C LEU A 41 5.30 17.61 -9.88
N ILE A 42 4.22 17.69 -10.66
CA ILE A 42 3.78 16.61 -11.57
C ILE A 42 4.91 16.15 -12.50
N GLU A 43 5.58 17.10 -13.18
CA GLU A 43 6.68 16.77 -14.11
C GLU A 43 7.87 16.14 -13.40
N ARG A 44 8.19 16.60 -12.18
CA ARG A 44 9.32 16.07 -11.38
C ARG A 44 9.01 14.73 -10.74
N ALA A 45 7.74 14.42 -10.54
CA ALA A 45 7.26 13.19 -9.91
C ALA A 45 6.82 12.13 -10.92
N ALA A 46 7.06 12.33 -12.23
CA ALA A 46 6.58 11.44 -13.27
C ALA A 46 6.99 9.97 -13.05
N ASP A 47 8.26 9.74 -12.70
CA ASP A 47 8.78 8.40 -12.47
C ASP A 47 8.28 7.81 -11.14
N PHE A 48 7.98 8.65 -10.15
CA PHE A 48 7.57 8.21 -8.82
C PHE A 48 6.25 7.44 -8.84
N ASN A 49 5.31 7.83 -9.69
CA ASN A 49 4.04 7.12 -9.83
C ASN A 49 4.26 5.68 -10.31
N GLY A 50 5.19 5.46 -11.24
CA GLY A 50 5.58 4.12 -11.69
C GLY A 50 6.13 3.27 -10.54
N TYR A 51 7.11 3.79 -9.79
CA TYR A 51 7.69 3.08 -8.63
C TYR A 51 6.67 2.79 -7.54
N TYR A 52 5.72 3.70 -7.31
CA TYR A 52 4.64 3.47 -6.36
C TYR A 52 3.77 2.27 -6.76
N TRP A 53 3.32 2.24 -8.01
CA TRP A 53 2.49 1.14 -8.51
C TRP A 53 3.25 -0.18 -8.55
N ASP A 54 4.51 -0.20 -8.95
CA ASP A 54 5.34 -1.41 -8.93
C ASP A 54 5.41 -2.03 -7.53
N ILE A 55 5.50 -1.17 -6.49
CA ILE A 55 5.51 -1.63 -5.11
C ILE A 55 4.14 -2.15 -4.68
N MET A 56 3.04 -1.51 -5.06
CA MET A 56 1.70 -2.00 -4.76
C MET A 56 1.46 -3.38 -5.40
N ILE A 57 1.80 -3.54 -6.67
CA ILE A 57 1.69 -4.81 -7.39
C ILE A 57 2.60 -5.89 -6.77
N GLU A 58 3.82 -5.52 -6.35
CA GLU A 58 4.74 -6.45 -5.68
C GLU A 58 4.20 -6.94 -4.33
N LYS A 59 3.58 -6.04 -3.55
CA LYS A 59 3.15 -6.32 -2.18
C LYS A 59 1.78 -6.96 -2.08
N PHE A 60 0.89 -6.61 -2.97
CA PHE A 60 -0.49 -7.09 -2.97
C PHE A 60 -0.74 -8.06 -4.12
N LYS A 61 -0.11 -9.24 -4.03
CA LYS A 61 -0.20 -10.30 -5.04
C LYS A 61 -1.35 -11.26 -4.78
N TYR A 62 -2.02 -11.65 -5.85
CA TYR A 62 -2.91 -12.80 -5.85
C TYR A 62 -2.13 -14.10 -5.50
N PRO A 63 -2.67 -15.08 -4.73
CA PRO A 63 -4.08 -15.16 -4.32
C PRO A 63 -4.43 -14.48 -3.00
N ASP A 64 -3.48 -13.96 -2.25
CA ASP A 64 -3.73 -13.38 -0.92
C ASP A 64 -4.46 -12.04 -1.00
N TYR A 65 -4.17 -11.28 -2.05
CA TYR A 65 -4.70 -9.95 -2.27
C TYR A 65 -5.21 -9.76 -3.70
N GLU A 66 -6.20 -8.88 -3.85
CA GLU A 66 -6.73 -8.41 -5.12
C GLU A 66 -6.72 -6.88 -5.14
N LEU A 67 -5.95 -6.29 -6.07
CA LEU A 67 -5.97 -4.85 -6.28
C LEU A 67 -7.28 -4.46 -6.96
N MET A 68 -7.96 -3.49 -6.38
CA MET A 68 -9.18 -2.95 -6.95
C MET A 68 -8.87 -2.06 -8.17
N ASP A 69 -9.86 -1.93 -9.02
CA ASP A 69 -9.83 -1.02 -10.15
C ASP A 69 -9.61 0.43 -9.66
N ASP A 70 -8.57 1.06 -10.17
CA ASP A 70 -8.14 2.40 -9.79
C ASP A 70 -9.19 3.48 -10.13
N GLU A 71 -9.96 3.32 -11.22
CA GLU A 71 -11.06 4.22 -11.57
C GLU A 71 -12.16 4.19 -10.51
N LYS A 72 -12.48 3.01 -9.97
CA LYS A 72 -13.46 2.87 -8.89
C LYS A 72 -13.00 3.52 -7.60
N VAL A 73 -11.72 3.38 -7.29
CA VAL A 73 -11.14 4.00 -6.10
C VAL A 73 -11.09 5.52 -6.28
N ALA A 74 -10.63 6.00 -7.44
CA ALA A 74 -10.58 7.43 -7.75
C ALA A 74 -11.95 8.10 -7.67
N ALA A 75 -13.02 7.44 -8.13
CA ALA A 75 -14.39 7.99 -8.13
C ALA A 75 -14.93 8.33 -6.72
N VAL A 76 -14.38 7.77 -5.65
CA VAL A 76 -14.81 8.06 -4.26
C VAL A 76 -13.92 9.08 -3.54
N ILE A 77 -12.81 9.47 -4.16
CA ILE A 77 -11.89 10.48 -3.65
C ILE A 77 -12.36 11.87 -4.14
N PRO A 78 -12.40 12.89 -3.28
CA PRO A 78 -12.70 14.25 -3.72
C PRO A 78 -11.69 14.76 -4.76
N ASP A 79 -12.12 15.63 -5.66
CA ASP A 79 -11.25 16.22 -6.70
C ASP A 79 -10.05 16.97 -6.10
N GLU A 80 -10.23 17.59 -4.93
CA GLU A 80 -9.15 18.25 -4.20
C GLU A 80 -8.21 17.27 -3.47
N GLY A 81 -8.47 15.97 -3.58
CA GLY A 81 -7.75 14.92 -2.86
C GLY A 81 -8.21 14.71 -1.42
N LEU A 82 -7.49 13.89 -0.67
CA LEU A 82 -7.76 13.64 0.73
C LEU A 82 -7.25 14.80 1.59
N THR A 83 -8.13 15.40 2.36
CA THR A 83 -7.78 16.46 3.32
C THR A 83 -7.10 15.93 4.58
N SER A 84 -7.36 14.67 4.92
CA SER A 84 -6.78 13.98 6.08
C SER A 84 -6.36 12.55 5.72
N PHE A 85 -5.31 12.09 6.38
CA PHE A 85 -4.79 10.72 6.29
C PHE A 85 -5.06 9.93 7.58
N ASP A 86 -6.09 10.34 8.34
CA ASP A 86 -6.48 9.65 9.57
C ASP A 86 -7.23 8.33 9.31
N GLN A 87 -7.33 7.51 10.34
CA GLN A 87 -7.99 6.21 10.27
C GLN A 87 -9.47 6.33 9.86
N ALA A 88 -10.17 7.37 10.30
CA ALA A 88 -11.59 7.55 9.99
C ALA A 88 -11.80 7.80 8.49
N THR A 89 -10.95 8.63 7.88
CA THR A 89 -10.96 8.89 6.44
C THR A 89 -10.71 7.61 5.65
N LEU A 90 -9.68 6.82 6.02
CA LEU A 90 -9.37 5.56 5.33
C LEU A 90 -10.47 4.51 5.54
N THR A 91 -11.09 4.46 6.72
CA THR A 91 -12.25 3.58 6.96
C THR A 91 -13.42 3.95 6.06
N ALA A 92 -13.71 5.24 5.92
CA ALA A 92 -14.78 5.69 5.04
C ALA A 92 -14.55 5.33 3.56
N ILE A 93 -13.29 5.31 3.10
CA ILE A 93 -12.93 4.82 1.76
C ILE A 93 -13.18 3.32 1.67
N CYS A 94 -12.69 2.51 2.66
CA CYS A 94 -12.98 1.09 2.72
C CYS A 94 -14.48 0.80 2.56
N ASP A 95 -15.33 1.55 3.27
CA ASP A 95 -16.78 1.35 3.26
C ASP A 95 -17.41 1.70 1.90
N LYS A 96 -16.92 2.75 1.25
CA LYS A 96 -17.46 3.21 -0.03
C LYS A 96 -17.14 2.27 -1.20
N VAL A 97 -15.91 1.72 -1.21
CA VAL A 97 -15.47 0.84 -2.30
C VAL A 97 -15.53 -0.64 -1.95
N ASP A 98 -15.94 -0.98 -0.73
CA ASP A 98 -16.00 -2.34 -0.19
C ASP A 98 -14.62 -3.04 -0.22
N ALA A 99 -13.59 -2.32 0.25
CA ALA A 99 -12.22 -2.83 0.40
C ALA A 99 -11.92 -3.28 1.83
N GLU A 100 -11.00 -4.23 1.96
CA GLU A 100 -10.46 -4.66 3.26
C GLU A 100 -9.22 -3.87 3.65
N ILE A 101 -8.45 -3.39 2.67
CA ILE A 101 -7.23 -2.62 2.89
C ILE A 101 -7.29 -1.35 2.03
N VAL A 102 -6.89 -0.23 2.61
CA VAL A 102 -6.69 1.04 1.89
C VAL A 102 -5.26 1.52 2.09
N VAL A 103 -4.66 1.99 1.00
CA VAL A 103 -3.35 2.63 0.97
C VAL A 103 -3.49 3.99 0.32
N ALA A 104 -2.98 5.02 0.97
CA ALA A 104 -3.00 6.40 0.46
C ALA A 104 -1.64 7.07 0.64
N MET A 105 -1.28 7.93 -0.31
CA MET A 105 -0.03 8.66 -0.28
C MET A 105 -0.19 10.06 -0.88
N ARG A 106 0.54 11.02 -0.29
CA ARG A 106 0.72 12.36 -0.82
C ARG A 106 2.20 12.68 -0.93
N LEU A 107 2.60 13.28 -2.05
CA LEU A 107 3.93 13.83 -2.26
C LEU A 107 3.86 15.34 -2.11
N ASP A 108 4.49 15.86 -1.05
CA ASP A 108 4.41 17.26 -0.66
C ASP A 108 5.52 18.10 -1.32
N GLU A 109 6.72 17.53 -1.49
CA GLU A 109 7.88 18.30 -1.91
C GLU A 109 8.94 17.45 -2.61
N ILE A 110 9.47 17.93 -3.72
CA ILE A 110 10.70 17.48 -4.36
C ILE A 110 11.58 18.71 -4.57
N LYS A 111 12.76 18.72 -4.00
CA LYS A 111 13.77 19.76 -4.17
C LYS A 111 15.07 19.19 -4.66
N GLU A 112 15.68 19.90 -5.59
CA GLU A 112 17.01 19.66 -6.11
C GLU A 112 17.80 20.96 -6.03
N THR A 113 18.94 20.93 -5.34
CA THR A 113 19.76 22.14 -5.12
C THR A 113 21.21 21.86 -5.52
N PRO A 114 21.74 22.53 -6.56
CA PRO A 114 23.14 22.41 -6.93
C PRO A 114 24.06 22.86 -5.79
N LEU A 115 25.06 22.05 -5.48
CA LEU A 115 26.09 22.38 -4.48
C LEU A 115 27.31 22.97 -5.21
N MET A 116 27.37 24.28 -5.25
CA MET A 116 28.36 25.07 -6.03
C MET A 116 29.79 25.02 -5.49
N PHE A 117 29.99 24.50 -4.27
CA PHE A 117 31.30 24.57 -3.59
C PHE A 117 32.09 23.28 -3.61
N ARG A 118 31.62 22.26 -4.34
CA ARG A 118 32.35 20.98 -4.48
C ARG A 118 33.10 20.94 -5.82
N ARG A 119 34.19 20.18 -5.83
CA ARG A 119 35.00 19.99 -7.05
C ARG A 119 34.25 19.27 -8.16
N GLU A 120 33.25 18.46 -7.80
CA GLU A 120 32.39 17.71 -8.69
C GLU A 120 30.99 18.31 -8.67
N ALA A 121 30.31 18.22 -9.80
CA ALA A 121 28.93 18.68 -9.88
C ALA A 121 28.04 17.78 -9.01
N THR A 122 27.69 18.28 -7.84
CA THR A 122 26.88 17.57 -6.83
C THR A 122 25.50 18.22 -6.73
N LEU A 123 24.47 17.40 -6.68
CA LEU A 123 23.09 17.82 -6.50
C LEU A 123 22.58 17.31 -5.14
N ALA A 124 22.22 18.21 -4.25
CA ALA A 124 21.48 17.86 -3.04
C ALA A 124 20.01 17.66 -3.38
N THR A 125 19.47 16.54 -2.99
CA THR A 125 18.09 16.15 -3.28
C THR A 125 17.30 15.99 -1.98
N PHE A 126 16.03 16.38 -2.01
CA PHE A 126 15.11 16.27 -0.89
C PHE A 126 13.72 15.88 -1.38
N MET A 127 13.15 14.84 -0.77
CA MET A 127 11.76 14.46 -0.99
C MET A 127 11.02 14.41 0.33
N LYS A 128 9.76 14.85 0.31
CA LYS A 128 8.85 14.83 1.45
C LYS A 128 7.47 14.39 1.00
N GLY A 129 6.84 13.55 1.82
CA GLY A 129 5.49 13.07 1.58
C GLY A 129 4.84 12.54 2.85
N GLU A 130 3.64 12.05 2.69
CA GLU A 130 2.82 11.48 3.75
C GLU A 130 2.19 10.18 3.26
N PHE A 131 2.32 9.12 4.06
CA PHE A 131 1.79 7.80 3.76
C PHE A 131 0.85 7.37 4.87
N ALA A 132 -0.31 6.83 4.51
CA ALA A 132 -1.19 6.18 5.44
C ALA A 132 -1.79 4.91 4.84
N SER A 133 -2.08 3.95 5.71
CA SER A 133 -2.74 2.71 5.33
C SER A 133 -3.60 2.18 6.48
N TYR A 134 -4.68 1.52 6.11
CA TYR A 134 -5.59 0.87 7.05
C TYR A 134 -5.95 -0.52 6.55
N ASN A 135 -5.89 -1.51 7.44
CA ASN A 135 -6.30 -2.87 7.19
C ASN A 135 -7.46 -3.21 8.14
N ARG A 136 -8.66 -3.35 7.58
CA ARG A 136 -9.90 -3.66 8.31
C ARG A 136 -9.85 -5.04 8.97
N ILE A 137 -9.19 -6.03 8.31
CA ILE A 137 -9.12 -7.42 8.80
C ILE A 137 -8.33 -7.48 10.11
N THR A 138 -7.19 -6.78 10.17
CA THR A 138 -6.30 -6.79 11.34
C THR A 138 -6.52 -5.62 12.30
N GLY A 139 -7.32 -4.62 11.91
CA GLY A 139 -7.46 -3.36 12.61
C GLY A 139 -6.20 -2.50 12.63
N ASN A 140 -5.20 -2.83 11.81
CA ASN A 140 -3.95 -2.08 11.75
C ASN A 140 -4.13 -0.78 10.99
N TYR A 141 -3.85 0.31 11.64
CA TYR A 141 -3.67 1.62 11.03
C TYR A 141 -2.20 2.03 11.14
N PHE A 142 -1.65 2.53 10.04
CA PHE A 142 -0.30 3.07 9.99
C PHE A 142 -0.32 4.42 9.27
N HIS A 143 0.34 5.40 9.86
CA HIS A 143 0.49 6.73 9.30
C HIS A 143 1.89 7.25 9.58
N ASN A 144 2.56 7.81 8.58
CA ASN A 144 3.88 8.39 8.72
C ASN A 144 4.15 9.50 7.72
N LYS A 145 4.86 10.53 8.19
CA LYS A 145 5.49 11.52 7.32
C LYS A 145 6.83 11.00 6.88
N MET A 146 7.07 11.04 5.59
CA MET A 146 8.27 10.52 4.95
C MET A 146 9.17 11.66 4.53
N TYR A 147 10.46 11.53 4.77
CA TYR A 147 11.47 12.42 4.18
C TYR A 147 12.68 11.62 3.78
N ASN A 148 13.24 11.99 2.64
CA ASN A 148 14.51 11.47 2.16
C ASN A 148 15.40 12.64 1.76
N LYS A 149 16.68 12.59 2.15
CA LYS A 149 17.71 13.51 1.72
C LYS A 149 18.84 12.70 1.13
N GLY A 150 19.36 13.16 0.01
CA GLY A 150 20.52 12.53 -0.62
C GLY A 150 21.38 13.56 -1.32
N GLU A 151 22.60 13.16 -1.62
CA GLU A 151 23.51 13.90 -2.50
C GLU A 151 23.84 12.99 -3.67
N ILE A 152 23.71 13.54 -4.89
CA ILE A 152 24.05 12.85 -6.12
C ILE A 152 25.30 13.48 -6.67
N GLU A 153 26.39 12.72 -6.71
CA GLU A 153 27.66 13.12 -7.34
C GLU A 153 27.62 12.80 -8.84
N GLU A 154 28.37 13.54 -9.65
CA GLU A 154 28.43 13.33 -11.10
C GLU A 154 27.09 13.48 -11.84
N VAL A 155 26.42 14.61 -11.64
CA VAL A 155 25.08 14.92 -12.21
C VAL A 155 24.98 14.68 -13.73
N LEU A 156 26.09 14.61 -14.45
CA LEU A 156 26.12 14.41 -15.90
C LEU A 156 25.74 12.99 -16.35
N THR A 157 25.77 12.02 -15.43
CA THR A 157 25.51 10.59 -15.73
C THR A 157 24.34 9.99 -14.96
N LEU A 158 23.75 10.75 -14.05
CA LEU A 158 22.79 10.22 -13.10
C LEU A 158 21.34 10.44 -13.52
N ARG A 159 20.58 9.36 -13.37
CA ARG A 159 19.13 9.40 -13.37
C ARG A 159 18.66 10.10 -12.10
N THR A 160 17.92 11.17 -12.26
CA THR A 160 17.23 11.87 -11.14
C THR A 160 16.19 10.99 -10.46
N ASP A 161 15.88 9.83 -11.04
CA ASP A 161 14.93 8.83 -10.54
C ASP A 161 15.44 8.04 -9.32
N TRP A 162 16.77 7.96 -9.09
CA TRP A 162 17.33 7.20 -7.97
C TRP A 162 16.75 7.59 -6.60
N GLN A 163 16.57 8.87 -6.37
CA GLN A 163 15.98 9.35 -5.12
C GLN A 163 14.51 8.98 -5.01
N GLN A 164 13.77 9.09 -6.10
CA GLN A 164 12.36 8.70 -6.16
C GLN A 164 12.22 7.20 -5.90
N GLN A 165 13.08 6.38 -6.49
CA GLN A 165 13.12 4.94 -6.27
C GLN A 165 13.46 4.59 -4.81
N THR A 166 14.43 5.28 -4.21
CA THR A 166 14.80 5.09 -2.80
C THR A 166 13.65 5.48 -1.88
N PHE A 167 13.00 6.60 -2.13
CA PHE A 167 11.86 7.08 -1.37
C PHE A 167 10.68 6.10 -1.48
N ALA A 168 10.38 5.63 -2.69
CA ALA A 168 9.34 4.64 -2.92
C ALA A 168 9.64 3.31 -2.20
N SER A 169 10.89 2.87 -2.16
CA SER A 169 11.24 1.59 -1.52
C SER A 169 10.99 1.58 0.00
N GLU A 170 10.92 2.74 0.66
CA GLU A 170 10.50 2.83 2.06
C GLU A 170 9.05 2.41 2.26
N LEU A 171 8.19 2.57 1.24
CA LEU A 171 6.79 2.15 1.28
C LEU A 171 6.63 0.66 1.56
N LYS A 172 7.54 -0.17 1.06
CA LYS A 172 7.53 -1.63 1.32
C LYS A 172 7.51 -1.93 2.81
N ARG A 173 8.29 -1.16 3.59
CA ARG A 173 8.34 -1.32 5.05
C ARG A 173 7.04 -0.89 5.72
N TYR A 174 6.40 0.18 5.22
CA TYR A 174 5.15 0.70 5.78
C TYR A 174 3.97 -0.21 5.46
N ILE A 175 3.88 -0.68 4.22
CA ILE A 175 2.87 -1.65 3.81
C ILE A 175 2.99 -2.93 4.65
N ASN A 176 4.20 -3.45 4.84
CA ASN A 176 4.40 -4.63 5.69
C ASN A 176 3.83 -4.45 7.10
N ARG A 177 3.97 -3.26 7.70
CA ARG A 177 3.39 -2.97 9.03
C ARG A 177 1.86 -3.00 9.04
N THR A 178 1.24 -2.70 7.89
CA THR A 178 -0.21 -2.73 7.73
C THR A 178 -0.75 -4.14 7.58
N ILE A 179 -0.03 -4.99 6.83
CA ILE A 179 -0.44 -6.38 6.56
C ILE A 179 0.01 -7.36 7.65
N GLU A 180 1.08 -7.06 8.39
CA GLU A 180 1.59 -7.95 9.45
C GLU A 180 0.55 -8.17 10.55
N ASP A 181 0.26 -9.44 10.84
CA ASP A 181 -0.56 -9.85 11.96
C ASP A 181 0.22 -9.66 13.29
N LYS A 182 -0.27 -8.77 14.15
CA LYS A 182 0.36 -8.48 15.44
C LYS A 182 0.38 -9.69 16.39
N GLU A 183 -0.54 -10.62 16.22
CA GLU A 183 -0.61 -11.82 17.07
C GLU A 183 0.51 -12.82 16.75
N LYS A 184 0.92 -12.92 15.48
CA LYS A 184 2.05 -13.79 15.09
C LYS A 184 3.39 -13.31 15.67
N LYS A 185 3.58 -12.00 15.83
CA LYS A 185 4.80 -11.44 16.46
C LYS A 185 4.93 -11.74 17.95
N LYS A 186 3.83 -11.93 18.69
CA LYS A 186 3.89 -12.28 20.12
C LYS A 186 4.25 -13.75 20.37
N LYS A 187 4.02 -14.64 19.40
CA LYS A 187 4.35 -16.09 19.52
C LYS A 187 5.79 -16.41 19.09
N SER A 188 6.49 -15.46 18.47
CA SER A 188 7.85 -15.62 17.93
C SER A 188 8.95 -15.00 18.82
N LYS A 189 8.57 -14.47 19.99
CA LYS A 189 9.47 -14.02 21.07
C LYS A 189 9.31 -14.91 22.30
#